data_900253e095e1b0c29a59ddfcbf0fd21b
#
_entry.id   900253e095e1b0c29a59ddfcbf0fd21b
#
_cell.length_a   1.000
_cell.length_b   1.000
_cell.length_c   1.000
_cell.angle_alpha   90.00
_cell.angle_beta   90.00
_cell.angle_gamma   90.00
#
_symmetry.space_group_name_H-M   'P 1'
#
loop_
_entity.id
_entity.type
_entity.pdbx_description
1 polymer ?
#
loop_
_entity_poly.entity_id
_entity_poly.type
_entity_poly.pdbx_seq_one_letter_code
_entity_poly.pdbx_strand_id
1 'polypeptide(L)'
;EKEQKIMVYDLGGGTFDVSIIEIGDGVIEVLATNGDTHLGGDDFDARVMDWIADTFKNQNGFELKRDPMTNQRLKEAAEKAKIELSSVMSTDINLPFITIDSNGQPVHFDATLTRAVFDQITEDLVQATVEPMERAMKDANLTIDDIDKILLVGGSSRIPAVQTLIRNKFHKEPSKGVNPDESVAVGAAIQAGVLKGEVKDVLLLDVTPLSLGIETLGGVFTTMIKRNTTIPTSKTQVFSTAVDNQPSVDIHVLQGERPMAADNKTLGRFELSDIPPAPRGVPQIQVTFDIDANGNV
;
A
#
# COMPACT_ATOMS: atom_id res chain seq x y z
N GLU A 1 -15.95 -25.45 10.33
CA GLU A 1 -15.42 -25.29 8.96
C GLU A 1 -13.89 -25.24 9.03
N LYS A 2 -13.21 -25.76 8.00
CA LYS A 2 -11.74 -25.77 7.97
C LYS A 2 -11.25 -24.34 7.85
N GLU A 3 -10.33 -23.92 8.74
CA GLU A 3 -9.63 -22.65 8.66
C GLU A 3 -8.98 -22.47 7.29
N GLN A 4 -9.13 -21.27 6.71
CA GLN A 4 -8.52 -20.91 5.44
C GLN A 4 -7.66 -19.65 5.61
N LYS A 5 -6.45 -19.70 5.08
CA LYS A 5 -5.55 -18.53 4.99
C LYS A 5 -5.58 -17.97 3.59
N ILE A 6 -5.98 -16.70 3.49
CA ILE A 6 -6.22 -16.02 2.22
C ILE A 6 -5.30 -14.81 2.13
N MET A 7 -4.57 -14.70 1.03
CA MET A 7 -3.86 -13.47 0.68
C MET A 7 -4.76 -12.61 -0.20
N VAL A 8 -4.99 -11.37 0.21
CA VAL A 8 -5.67 -10.36 -0.60
C VAL A 8 -4.61 -9.44 -1.19
N TYR A 9 -4.50 -9.43 -2.52
CA TYR A 9 -3.60 -8.61 -3.31
C TYR A 9 -4.42 -7.50 -3.96
N ASP A 10 -4.28 -6.28 -3.48
CA ASP A 10 -5.03 -5.11 -3.92
C ASP A 10 -4.11 -4.12 -4.65
N LEU A 11 -4.14 -4.13 -5.97
CA LEU A 11 -3.44 -3.17 -6.82
C LEU A 11 -4.45 -2.21 -7.43
N GLY A 12 -4.64 -1.08 -6.74
CA GLY A 12 -5.54 -0.01 -7.13
C GLY A 12 -4.89 1.01 -8.07
N GLY A 13 -5.51 2.18 -8.20
CA GLY A 13 -5.01 3.27 -9.03
C GLY A 13 -3.74 3.91 -8.49
N GLY A 14 -3.67 4.18 -7.19
CA GLY A 14 -2.58 4.91 -6.56
C GLY A 14 -1.79 4.15 -5.49
N THR A 15 -2.33 3.05 -4.98
CA THR A 15 -1.72 2.26 -3.89
C THR A 15 -1.73 0.77 -4.20
N PHE A 16 -0.76 0.07 -3.59
CA PHE A 16 -0.71 -1.37 -3.51
C PHE A 16 -0.82 -1.80 -2.05
N ASP A 17 -1.75 -2.70 -1.75
CA ASP A 17 -1.96 -3.27 -0.44
C ASP A 17 -2.03 -4.79 -0.50
N VAL A 18 -1.40 -5.44 0.46
CA VAL A 18 -1.50 -6.88 0.65
C VAL A 18 -1.90 -7.18 2.09
N SER A 19 -2.90 -8.05 2.24
CA SER A 19 -3.37 -8.51 3.54
C SER A 19 -3.40 -10.04 3.56
N ILE A 20 -3.03 -10.63 4.68
CA ILE A 20 -3.20 -12.04 4.94
C ILE A 20 -4.26 -12.18 6.01
N ILE A 21 -5.34 -12.87 5.67
CA ILE A 21 -6.48 -13.09 6.55
C ILE A 21 -6.67 -14.58 6.80
N GLU A 22 -7.12 -14.90 8.01
CA GLU A 22 -7.57 -16.24 8.38
C GLU A 22 -9.08 -16.22 8.58
N ILE A 23 -9.76 -17.16 7.97
CA ILE A 23 -11.22 -17.33 8.09
C ILE A 23 -11.48 -18.71 8.66
N GLY A 24 -12.14 -18.75 9.82
CA GLY A 24 -12.54 -20.00 10.46
C GLY A 24 -13.57 -19.76 11.58
N ASP A 25 -14.47 -20.69 11.78
CA ASP A 25 -15.47 -20.71 12.86
C ASP A 25 -16.27 -19.39 13.03
N GLY A 26 -16.58 -18.71 11.90
CA GLY A 26 -17.31 -17.44 11.92
C GLY A 26 -16.44 -16.24 12.31
N VAL A 27 -15.13 -16.39 12.42
CA VAL A 27 -14.16 -15.31 12.71
C VAL A 27 -13.33 -15.03 11.49
N ILE A 28 -13.10 -13.74 11.20
CA ILE A 28 -12.14 -13.25 10.23
C ILE A 28 -11.05 -12.50 11.00
N GLU A 29 -9.83 -13.00 10.94
CA GLU A 29 -8.68 -12.38 11.57
C GLU A 29 -7.70 -11.89 10.51
N VAL A 30 -7.22 -10.64 10.63
CA VAL A 30 -6.13 -10.11 9.82
C VAL A 30 -4.82 -10.50 10.50
N LEU A 31 -4.03 -11.36 9.86
CA LEU A 31 -2.76 -11.85 10.40
C LEU A 31 -1.61 -10.87 10.13
N ALA A 32 -1.60 -10.25 8.96
CA ALA A 32 -0.59 -9.28 8.57
C ALA A 32 -1.09 -8.40 7.43
N THR A 33 -0.54 -7.19 7.36
CA THR A 33 -0.71 -6.26 6.23
C THR A 33 0.64 -5.67 5.84
N ASN A 34 0.78 -5.35 4.57
CA ASN A 34 1.91 -4.59 4.04
C ASN A 34 1.47 -3.89 2.74
N GLY A 35 2.30 -3.08 2.14
CA GLY A 35 1.96 -2.43 0.89
C GLY A 35 2.97 -1.35 0.49
N ASP A 36 2.60 -0.63 -0.56
CA ASP A 36 3.31 0.55 -1.04
C ASP A 36 2.29 1.62 -1.42
N THR A 37 2.31 2.74 -0.70
CA THR A 37 1.39 3.86 -0.91
C THR A 37 1.72 4.70 -2.16
N HIS A 38 2.83 4.39 -2.86
CA HIS A 38 3.30 5.07 -4.05
C HIS A 38 3.38 4.14 -5.26
N LEU A 39 2.69 3.02 -5.21
CA LEU A 39 2.64 2.03 -6.29
C LEU A 39 1.19 1.73 -6.65
N GLY A 40 0.81 2.00 -7.88
CA GLY A 40 -0.55 1.75 -8.37
C GLY A 40 -0.67 1.85 -9.87
N GLY A 41 -1.87 1.73 -10.40
CA GLY A 41 -2.17 1.80 -11.83
C GLY A 41 -1.75 3.11 -12.49
N ASP A 42 -1.70 4.21 -11.74
CA ASP A 42 -1.22 5.50 -12.24
C ASP A 42 0.27 5.45 -12.64
N ASP A 43 1.08 4.62 -11.98
CA ASP A 43 2.49 4.43 -12.34
C ASP A 43 2.63 3.66 -13.66
N PHE A 44 1.76 2.67 -13.89
CA PHE A 44 1.69 1.98 -15.19
C PHE A 44 1.28 2.95 -16.30
N ASP A 45 0.30 3.80 -16.05
CA ASP A 45 -0.11 4.84 -17.00
C ASP A 45 1.04 5.79 -17.32
N ALA A 46 1.79 6.23 -16.31
CA ALA A 46 2.94 7.11 -16.49
C ALA A 46 4.01 6.49 -17.41
N ARG A 47 4.28 5.17 -17.29
CA ARG A 47 5.21 4.45 -18.17
C ARG A 47 4.73 4.45 -19.62
N VAL A 48 3.43 4.28 -19.85
CA VAL A 48 2.86 4.35 -21.21
C VAL A 48 2.90 5.77 -21.73
N MET A 49 2.64 6.78 -20.92
CA MET A 49 2.76 8.20 -21.31
C MET A 49 4.20 8.53 -21.76
N ASP A 50 5.19 8.06 -21.02
CA ASP A 50 6.61 8.25 -21.38
C ASP A 50 6.96 7.51 -22.67
N TRP A 51 6.45 6.29 -22.86
CA TRP A 51 6.62 5.53 -24.10
C TRP A 51 6.00 6.28 -25.31
N ILE A 52 4.82 6.88 -25.15
CA ILE A 52 4.20 7.71 -26.19
C ILE A 52 5.10 8.90 -26.52
N ALA A 53 5.61 9.61 -25.53
CA ALA A 53 6.47 10.78 -25.72
C ALA A 53 7.78 10.40 -26.43
N ASP A 54 8.41 9.30 -26.05
CA ASP A 54 9.64 8.80 -26.67
C ASP A 54 9.38 8.35 -28.12
N THR A 55 8.28 7.64 -28.34
CA THR A 55 7.88 7.21 -29.69
C THR A 55 7.58 8.40 -30.58
N PHE A 56 6.87 9.41 -30.07
CA PHE A 56 6.62 10.66 -30.77
C PHE A 56 7.92 11.36 -31.22
N LYS A 57 8.89 11.47 -30.28
CA LYS A 57 10.21 12.05 -30.56
C LYS A 57 10.94 11.29 -31.69
N ASN A 58 10.90 9.96 -31.64
CA ASN A 58 11.52 9.11 -32.66
C ASN A 58 10.86 9.28 -34.05
N GLN A 59 9.53 9.45 -34.09
CA GLN A 59 8.78 9.64 -35.33
C GLN A 59 8.97 11.03 -35.92
N ASN A 60 9.06 12.07 -35.11
CA ASN A 60 8.97 13.45 -35.54
C ASN A 60 10.28 14.24 -35.45
N GLY A 61 11.26 13.74 -34.69
CA GLY A 61 12.56 14.39 -34.51
C GLY A 61 12.58 15.57 -33.54
N PHE A 62 11.48 15.81 -32.81
CA PHE A 62 11.40 16.83 -31.74
C PHE A 62 10.55 16.31 -30.59
N GLU A 63 10.74 16.91 -29.43
CA GLU A 63 10.04 16.50 -28.20
C GLU A 63 8.60 17.00 -28.16
N LEU A 64 7.69 16.13 -27.72
CA LEU A 64 6.30 16.50 -27.44
C LEU A 64 6.27 17.43 -26.22
N LYS A 65 5.66 18.60 -26.38
CA LYS A 65 5.42 19.51 -25.26
C LYS A 65 4.33 18.95 -24.35
N ARG A 66 4.70 18.64 -23.11
CA ARG A 66 3.80 18.05 -22.12
C ARG A 66 3.18 19.14 -21.23
N ASP A 67 2.36 20.02 -21.81
CA ASP A 67 1.52 20.93 -21.05
C ASP A 67 0.35 20.17 -20.39
N PRO A 68 -0.41 20.80 -19.46
CA PRO A 68 -1.49 20.12 -18.74
C PRO A 68 -2.54 19.47 -19.65
N MET A 69 -2.91 20.11 -20.76
CA MET A 69 -3.89 19.59 -21.70
C MET A 69 -3.34 18.36 -22.43
N THR A 70 -2.12 18.44 -22.92
CA THR A 70 -1.44 17.31 -23.59
C THR A 70 -1.25 16.15 -22.62
N ASN A 71 -0.80 16.42 -21.39
CA ASN A 71 -0.64 15.39 -20.36
C ASN A 71 -1.96 14.68 -20.03
N GLN A 72 -3.06 15.40 -19.97
CA GLN A 72 -4.38 14.80 -19.74
C GLN A 72 -4.75 13.85 -20.89
N ARG A 73 -4.54 14.25 -22.12
CA ARG A 73 -4.79 13.39 -23.29
C ARG A 73 -3.87 12.15 -23.31
N LEU A 74 -2.60 12.30 -22.93
CA LEU A 74 -1.67 11.18 -22.79
C LEU A 74 -2.14 10.21 -21.70
N LYS A 75 -2.59 10.73 -20.56
CA LYS A 75 -3.07 9.92 -19.45
C LYS A 75 -4.29 9.09 -19.85
N GLU A 76 -5.28 9.71 -20.48
CA GLU A 76 -6.49 9.01 -20.96
C GLU A 76 -6.15 7.92 -21.97
N ALA A 77 -5.26 8.21 -22.92
CA ALA A 77 -4.82 7.22 -23.90
C ALA A 77 -4.02 6.08 -23.27
N ALA A 78 -3.16 6.38 -22.31
CA ALA A 78 -2.36 5.41 -21.58
C ALA A 78 -3.24 4.46 -20.74
N GLU A 79 -4.18 5.00 -19.99
CA GLU A 79 -5.11 4.22 -19.19
C GLU A 79 -5.97 3.30 -20.06
N LYS A 80 -6.52 3.84 -21.16
CA LYS A 80 -7.26 3.05 -22.14
C LYS A 80 -6.43 1.90 -22.70
N ALA A 81 -5.20 2.18 -23.14
CA ALA A 81 -4.29 1.16 -23.67
C ALA A 81 -3.96 0.09 -22.64
N LYS A 82 -3.67 0.47 -21.40
CA LYS A 82 -3.44 -0.45 -20.27
C LYS A 82 -4.62 -1.40 -20.09
N ILE A 83 -5.83 -0.88 -20.08
CA ILE A 83 -7.06 -1.68 -19.90
C ILE A 83 -7.25 -2.64 -21.09
N GLU A 84 -7.12 -2.16 -22.31
CA GLU A 84 -7.27 -2.97 -23.51
C GLU A 84 -6.24 -4.10 -23.59
N LEU A 85 -4.97 -3.84 -23.23
CA LEU A 85 -3.89 -4.82 -23.22
C LEU A 85 -4.07 -5.94 -22.18
N SER A 86 -5.01 -5.83 -21.27
CA SER A 86 -5.41 -6.93 -20.39
C SER A 86 -6.23 -7.99 -21.13
N SER A 87 -6.83 -7.65 -22.26
CA SER A 87 -7.67 -8.54 -23.07
C SER A 87 -7.08 -8.90 -24.43
N VAL A 88 -6.31 -7.97 -25.03
CA VAL A 88 -5.71 -8.14 -26.36
C VAL A 88 -4.19 -8.07 -26.33
N MET A 89 -3.53 -8.55 -27.39
CA MET A 89 -2.06 -8.59 -27.47
C MET A 89 -1.44 -7.30 -27.99
N SER A 90 -2.25 -6.43 -28.61
CA SER A 90 -1.82 -5.13 -29.11
C SER A 90 -2.99 -4.17 -29.17
N THR A 91 -2.71 -2.88 -29.05
CA THR A 91 -3.70 -1.80 -29.17
C THR A 91 -3.10 -0.62 -29.92
N ASP A 92 -3.92 0.06 -30.69
CA ASP A 92 -3.53 1.26 -31.40
C ASP A 92 -3.82 2.50 -30.55
N ILE A 93 -2.81 3.36 -30.43
CA ILE A 93 -2.91 4.66 -29.75
C ILE A 93 -2.93 5.74 -30.81
N ASN A 94 -4.05 6.44 -30.93
CA ASN A 94 -4.27 7.49 -31.91
C ASN A 94 -4.60 8.80 -31.21
N LEU A 95 -3.75 9.81 -31.37
CA LEU A 95 -3.87 11.13 -30.78
C LEU A 95 -3.85 12.20 -31.89
N PRO A 96 -5.00 12.47 -32.52
CA PRO A 96 -5.07 13.49 -33.58
C PRO A 96 -4.84 14.88 -32.99
N PHE A 97 -4.13 15.74 -33.75
CA PHE A 97 -3.85 17.13 -33.34
C PHE A 97 -3.21 17.25 -31.97
N ILE A 98 -2.23 16.38 -31.66
CA ILE A 98 -1.59 16.36 -30.34
C ILE A 98 -0.72 17.60 -30.10
N THR A 99 -0.14 18.13 -31.15
CA THR A 99 0.70 19.33 -31.12
C THR A 99 0.76 20.00 -32.49
N ILE A 100 1.52 21.09 -32.57
CA ILE A 100 1.89 21.77 -33.83
C ILE A 100 3.42 21.76 -34.00
N ASP A 101 3.88 21.69 -35.22
CA ASP A 101 5.32 21.77 -35.51
C ASP A 101 5.83 23.23 -35.55
N SER A 102 7.11 23.41 -35.85
CA SER A 102 7.76 24.73 -35.92
C SER A 102 7.19 25.61 -37.08
N ASN A 103 6.47 25.02 -37.99
CA ASN A 103 5.82 25.71 -39.13
C ASN A 103 4.34 26.00 -38.85
N GLY A 104 3.85 25.70 -37.65
CA GLY A 104 2.45 25.86 -37.29
C GLY A 104 1.52 24.80 -37.87
N GLN A 105 2.05 23.69 -38.38
CA GLN A 105 1.25 22.61 -38.93
C GLN A 105 0.86 21.63 -37.85
N PRO A 106 -0.39 21.12 -37.84
CA PRO A 106 -0.84 20.12 -36.88
C PRO A 106 -0.08 18.80 -37.05
N VAL A 107 0.30 18.20 -35.94
CA VAL A 107 0.97 16.89 -35.87
C VAL A 107 0.09 15.92 -35.12
N HIS A 108 -0.06 14.72 -35.67
CA HIS A 108 -0.81 13.62 -35.11
C HIS A 108 0.15 12.57 -34.60
N PHE A 109 -0.27 11.83 -33.56
CA PHE A 109 0.45 10.67 -33.09
C PHE A 109 -0.35 9.40 -33.38
N ASP A 110 0.33 8.41 -33.93
CA ASP A 110 -0.22 7.10 -34.27
C ASP A 110 0.83 6.03 -33.99
N ALA A 111 0.55 5.08 -33.13
CA ALA A 111 1.44 3.96 -32.84
C ALA A 111 0.67 2.77 -32.29
N THR A 112 1.22 1.58 -32.47
CA THR A 112 0.73 0.34 -31.90
C THR A 112 1.57 -0.03 -30.69
N LEU A 113 0.93 -0.16 -29.53
CA LEU A 113 1.55 -0.68 -28.30
C LEU A 113 1.20 -2.16 -28.17
N THR A 114 2.20 -3.02 -28.08
CA THR A 114 2.01 -4.45 -27.83
C THR A 114 2.04 -4.75 -26.32
N ARG A 115 1.36 -5.83 -25.92
CA ARG A 115 1.46 -6.33 -24.53
C ARG A 115 2.90 -6.63 -24.14
N ALA A 116 3.72 -7.20 -25.04
CA ALA A 116 5.11 -7.49 -24.77
C ALA A 116 5.92 -6.23 -24.43
N VAL A 117 5.72 -5.14 -25.16
CA VAL A 117 6.35 -3.85 -24.84
C VAL A 117 5.80 -3.26 -23.55
N PHE A 118 4.49 -3.31 -23.35
CA PHE A 118 3.86 -2.87 -22.10
C PHE A 118 4.44 -3.61 -20.89
N ASP A 119 4.53 -4.94 -20.96
CA ASP A 119 5.11 -5.76 -19.90
C ASP A 119 6.57 -5.39 -19.64
N GLN A 120 7.35 -5.11 -20.68
CA GLN A 120 8.74 -4.71 -20.56
C GLN A 120 8.91 -3.36 -19.84
N ILE A 121 8.14 -2.35 -20.20
CA ILE A 121 8.25 -1.00 -19.62
C ILE A 121 7.67 -0.90 -18.21
N THR A 122 6.92 -1.91 -17.77
CA THR A 122 6.27 -1.96 -16.44
C THR A 122 6.77 -3.11 -15.56
N GLU A 123 7.76 -3.87 -15.99
CA GLU A 123 8.26 -5.06 -15.30
C GLU A 123 8.66 -4.76 -13.84
N ASP A 124 9.40 -3.69 -13.63
CA ASP A 124 9.86 -3.27 -12.30
C ASP A 124 8.70 -2.90 -11.37
N LEU A 125 7.61 -2.34 -11.90
CA LEU A 125 6.41 -2.04 -11.12
C LEU A 125 5.71 -3.32 -10.63
N VAL A 126 5.63 -4.32 -11.48
CA VAL A 126 5.09 -5.64 -11.12
C VAL A 126 5.97 -6.30 -10.07
N GLN A 127 7.29 -6.30 -10.26
CA GLN A 127 8.26 -6.86 -9.31
C GLN A 127 8.27 -6.13 -7.96
N ALA A 128 7.98 -4.84 -7.93
CA ALA A 128 7.89 -4.08 -6.69
C ALA A 128 6.79 -4.56 -5.73
N THR A 129 5.80 -5.32 -6.21
CA THR A 129 4.77 -5.93 -5.36
C THR A 129 5.26 -7.16 -4.59
N VAL A 130 6.39 -7.76 -4.97
CA VAL A 130 6.92 -8.99 -4.37
C VAL A 130 7.36 -8.77 -2.93
N GLU A 131 8.14 -7.72 -2.68
CA GLU A 131 8.68 -7.46 -1.33
C GLU A 131 7.58 -7.24 -0.28
N PRO A 132 6.52 -6.44 -0.50
CA PRO A 132 5.41 -6.33 0.42
C PRO A 132 4.69 -7.67 0.69
N MET A 133 4.51 -8.51 -0.33
CA MET A 133 3.94 -9.85 -0.15
C MET A 133 4.81 -10.73 0.76
N GLU A 134 6.11 -10.75 0.53
CA GLU A 134 7.06 -11.54 1.33
C GLU A 134 7.13 -11.04 2.77
N ARG A 135 7.10 -9.73 2.98
CA ARG A 135 7.04 -9.14 4.32
C ARG A 135 5.77 -9.52 5.06
N ALA A 136 4.61 -9.45 4.39
CA ALA A 136 3.34 -9.85 5.01
C ALA A 136 3.34 -11.33 5.41
N MET A 137 3.83 -12.22 4.55
CA MET A 137 3.96 -13.64 4.88
C MET A 137 4.91 -13.88 6.05
N LYS A 138 6.06 -13.19 6.06
CA LYS A 138 7.01 -13.29 7.16
C LYS A 138 6.42 -12.80 8.49
N ASP A 139 5.70 -11.69 8.48
CA ASP A 139 5.06 -11.13 9.67
C ASP A 139 3.94 -12.03 10.19
N ALA A 140 3.22 -12.72 9.32
CA ALA A 140 2.24 -13.74 9.66
C ALA A 140 2.88 -15.10 10.04
N ASN A 141 4.19 -15.25 9.90
CA ASN A 141 4.91 -16.51 10.09
C ASN A 141 4.38 -17.65 9.20
N LEU A 142 4.09 -17.33 7.93
CA LEU A 142 3.54 -18.25 6.95
C LEU A 142 4.51 -18.46 5.79
N THR A 143 4.44 -19.66 5.19
CA THR A 143 5.07 -20.00 3.92
C THR A 143 4.08 -19.89 2.77
N ILE A 144 4.59 -20.00 1.54
CA ILE A 144 3.75 -20.01 0.33
C ILE A 144 2.70 -21.14 0.37
N ASP A 145 3.08 -22.29 0.91
CA ASP A 145 2.22 -23.49 0.98
C ASP A 145 1.07 -23.33 1.99
N ASP A 146 1.23 -22.42 2.97
CA ASP A 146 0.20 -22.14 3.97
C ASP A 146 -0.95 -21.28 3.41
N ILE A 147 -0.75 -20.62 2.28
CA ILE A 147 -1.77 -19.77 1.65
C ILE A 147 -2.73 -20.64 0.83
N ASP A 148 -3.99 -20.74 1.25
CA ASP A 148 -5.01 -21.53 0.59
C ASP A 148 -5.55 -20.88 -0.69
N LYS A 149 -5.76 -19.55 -0.66
CA LYS A 149 -6.31 -18.76 -1.77
C LYS A 149 -5.62 -17.41 -1.90
N ILE A 150 -5.58 -16.90 -3.13
CA ILE A 150 -5.15 -15.54 -3.43
C ILE A 150 -6.33 -14.84 -4.12
N LEU A 151 -6.79 -13.72 -3.52
CA LEU A 151 -7.78 -12.84 -4.09
C LEU A 151 -7.11 -11.64 -4.71
N LEU A 152 -7.42 -11.37 -5.96
CA LEU A 152 -6.98 -10.17 -6.68
C LEU A 152 -8.07 -9.10 -6.59
N VAL A 153 -7.69 -7.93 -6.08
CA VAL A 153 -8.54 -6.76 -5.89
C VAL A 153 -7.91 -5.57 -6.58
N GLY A 154 -8.73 -4.61 -6.97
CA GLY A 154 -8.31 -3.43 -7.71
C GLY A 154 -8.19 -3.68 -9.22
N GLY A 155 -8.50 -2.65 -10.01
CA GLY A 155 -8.54 -2.76 -11.48
C GLY A 155 -7.22 -3.18 -12.10
N SER A 156 -6.09 -2.70 -11.54
CA SER A 156 -4.75 -3.00 -12.04
C SER A 156 -4.28 -4.43 -11.77
N SER A 157 -4.94 -5.17 -10.87
CA SER A 157 -4.69 -6.61 -10.66
C SER A 157 -5.12 -7.48 -11.86
N ARG A 158 -5.88 -6.92 -12.80
CA ARG A 158 -6.25 -7.57 -14.07
C ARG A 158 -5.11 -7.64 -15.07
N ILE A 159 -4.04 -6.90 -14.88
CA ILE A 159 -2.86 -6.89 -15.75
C ILE A 159 -2.30 -8.33 -15.84
N PRO A 160 -2.15 -8.89 -17.06
CA PRO A 160 -1.71 -10.29 -17.23
C PRO A 160 -0.38 -10.60 -16.55
N ALA A 161 0.58 -9.69 -16.56
CA ALA A 161 1.88 -9.86 -15.89
C ALA A 161 1.73 -10.02 -14.38
N VAL A 162 0.77 -9.33 -13.74
CA VAL A 162 0.44 -9.50 -12.31
C VAL A 162 -0.08 -10.91 -12.05
N GLN A 163 -1.01 -11.39 -12.85
CA GLN A 163 -1.56 -12.75 -12.71
C GLN A 163 -0.49 -13.81 -12.92
N THR A 164 0.40 -13.62 -13.87
CA THR A 164 1.54 -14.52 -14.13
C THR A 164 2.50 -14.54 -12.94
N LEU A 165 2.81 -13.39 -12.36
CA LEU A 165 3.63 -13.29 -11.13
C LEU A 165 3.02 -14.13 -10.00
N ILE A 166 1.73 -13.99 -9.75
CA ILE A 166 1.02 -14.72 -8.69
C ILE A 166 1.05 -16.23 -8.95
N ARG A 167 0.75 -16.68 -10.18
CA ARG A 167 0.81 -18.10 -10.55
C ARG A 167 2.20 -18.69 -10.32
N ASN A 168 3.24 -17.98 -10.76
CA ASN A 168 4.61 -18.43 -10.65
C ASN A 168 5.10 -18.49 -9.20
N LYS A 169 4.68 -17.50 -8.38
CA LYS A 169 5.11 -17.40 -6.98
C LYS A 169 4.39 -18.42 -6.08
N PHE A 170 3.09 -18.58 -6.24
CA PHE A 170 2.26 -19.39 -5.35
C PHE A 170 1.91 -20.78 -5.91
N HIS A 171 2.25 -21.04 -7.18
CA HIS A 171 1.88 -22.27 -7.88
C HIS A 171 0.37 -22.57 -7.82
N LYS A 172 -0.43 -21.52 -7.78
CA LYS A 172 -1.91 -21.54 -7.69
C LYS A 172 -2.51 -20.52 -8.64
N GLU A 173 -3.68 -20.84 -9.17
CA GLU A 173 -4.47 -19.85 -9.90
C GLU A 173 -5.09 -18.85 -8.90
N PRO A 174 -5.05 -17.56 -9.20
CA PRO A 174 -5.83 -16.58 -8.45
C PRO A 174 -7.31 -16.96 -8.48
N SER A 175 -8.02 -16.74 -7.38
CA SER A 175 -9.45 -17.04 -7.30
C SER A 175 -10.24 -16.18 -8.27
N LYS A 176 -10.98 -16.83 -9.19
CA LYS A 176 -11.78 -16.17 -10.22
C LYS A 176 -13.22 -15.86 -9.78
N GLY A 177 -13.59 -16.24 -8.55
CA GLY A 177 -14.97 -16.19 -8.06
C GLY A 177 -15.47 -14.82 -7.61
N VAL A 178 -14.61 -13.81 -7.55
CA VAL A 178 -14.99 -12.45 -7.14
C VAL A 178 -14.43 -11.47 -8.15
N ASN A 179 -15.30 -10.59 -8.65
CA ASN A 179 -14.88 -9.49 -9.50
C ASN A 179 -13.95 -8.58 -8.67
N PRO A 180 -12.70 -8.28 -9.09
CA PRO A 180 -11.79 -7.43 -8.35
C PRO A 180 -12.37 -6.06 -7.96
N ASP A 181 -13.20 -5.49 -8.82
CA ASP A 181 -13.84 -4.19 -8.59
C ASP A 181 -14.99 -4.26 -7.56
N GLU A 182 -15.57 -5.45 -7.37
CA GLU A 182 -16.65 -5.70 -6.42
C GLU A 182 -16.15 -6.17 -5.05
N SER A 183 -14.94 -6.74 -4.99
CA SER A 183 -14.37 -7.30 -3.75
C SER A 183 -14.24 -6.27 -2.64
N VAL A 184 -13.87 -5.03 -2.98
CA VAL A 184 -13.78 -3.92 -2.02
C VAL A 184 -15.16 -3.57 -1.49
N ALA A 185 -16.16 -3.52 -2.36
CA ALA A 185 -17.55 -3.22 -1.97
C ALA A 185 -18.13 -4.33 -1.09
N VAL A 186 -17.86 -5.59 -1.40
CA VAL A 186 -18.29 -6.75 -0.60
C VAL A 186 -17.60 -6.76 0.75
N GLY A 187 -16.28 -6.54 0.80
CA GLY A 187 -15.52 -6.43 2.04
C GLY A 187 -16.01 -5.29 2.92
N ALA A 188 -16.21 -4.11 2.36
CA ALA A 188 -16.74 -2.94 3.06
C ALA A 188 -18.18 -3.18 3.56
N ALA A 189 -19.02 -3.87 2.78
CA ALA A 189 -20.39 -4.20 3.17
C ALA A 189 -20.42 -5.20 4.34
N ILE A 190 -19.56 -6.22 4.32
CA ILE A 190 -19.41 -7.18 5.42
C ILE A 190 -18.94 -6.45 6.69
N GLN A 191 -17.92 -5.59 6.59
CA GLN A 191 -17.43 -4.80 7.72
C GLN A 191 -18.51 -3.86 8.29
N ALA A 192 -19.27 -3.19 7.41
CA ALA A 192 -20.39 -2.34 7.82
C ALA A 192 -21.50 -3.15 8.50
N GLY A 193 -21.81 -4.35 8.01
CA GLY A 193 -22.78 -5.28 8.61
C GLY A 193 -22.36 -5.75 10.00
N VAL A 194 -21.08 -6.08 10.19
CA VAL A 194 -20.51 -6.45 11.49
C VAL A 194 -20.60 -5.29 12.47
N LEU A 195 -20.22 -4.07 12.06
CA LEU A 195 -20.27 -2.87 12.90
C LEU A 195 -21.69 -2.49 13.30
N LYS A 196 -22.68 -2.73 12.44
CA LYS A 196 -24.11 -2.52 12.75
C LYS A 196 -24.75 -3.66 13.56
N GLY A 197 -24.03 -4.76 13.78
CA GLY A 197 -24.56 -5.94 14.45
C GLY A 197 -25.57 -6.74 13.63
N GLU A 198 -25.65 -6.50 12.33
CA GLU A 198 -26.55 -7.21 11.40
C GLU A 198 -25.98 -8.59 11.02
N VAL A 199 -24.65 -8.75 11.08
CA VAL A 199 -23.94 -10.03 10.89
C VAL A 199 -23.42 -10.47 12.24
N LYS A 200 -24.09 -11.43 12.86
CA LYS A 200 -23.82 -11.84 14.25
C LYS A 200 -22.75 -12.90 14.41
N ASP A 201 -22.40 -13.58 13.30
CA ASP A 201 -21.56 -14.78 13.33
C ASP A 201 -20.15 -14.56 12.77
N VAL A 202 -19.76 -13.32 12.52
CA VAL A 202 -18.42 -12.96 12.01
C VAL A 202 -17.81 -11.87 12.88
N LEU A 203 -16.65 -12.16 13.46
CA LEU A 203 -15.80 -11.20 14.14
C LEU A 203 -14.63 -10.82 13.23
N LEU A 204 -14.54 -9.55 12.85
CA LEU A 204 -13.39 -9.00 12.13
C LEU A 204 -12.38 -8.46 13.13
N LEU A 205 -11.18 -9.02 13.12
CA LEU A 205 -10.03 -8.53 13.88
C LEU A 205 -9.02 -7.92 12.89
N ASP A 206 -8.71 -6.66 13.09
CA ASP A 206 -7.73 -5.94 12.28
C ASP A 206 -6.39 -5.81 13.02
N VAL A 207 -5.35 -5.33 12.34
CA VAL A 207 -4.00 -5.15 12.89
C VAL A 207 -3.45 -3.76 12.61
N THR A 208 -2.50 -3.33 13.44
CA THR A 208 -1.76 -2.08 13.21
C THR A 208 -0.86 -2.20 11.98
N PRO A 209 -0.92 -1.26 11.02
CA PRO A 209 -0.10 -1.34 9.81
C PRO A 209 1.37 -0.99 10.04
N LEU A 210 1.66 -0.16 11.05
CA LEU A 210 3.01 0.30 11.39
C LEU A 210 3.22 0.28 12.91
N SER A 211 4.46 0.12 13.34
CA SER A 211 4.84 0.20 14.75
C SER A 211 4.66 1.62 15.29
N LEU A 212 4.21 1.70 16.53
CA LEU A 212 4.04 2.93 17.31
C LEU A 212 4.99 2.95 18.48
N GLY A 213 5.54 4.10 18.81
CA GLY A 213 6.45 4.24 19.92
C GLY A 213 6.84 5.69 20.18
N ILE A 214 7.86 5.86 21.00
CA ILE A 214 8.38 7.17 21.39
C ILE A 214 9.88 7.29 21.12
N GLU A 215 10.33 8.53 21.02
CA GLU A 215 11.76 8.86 21.06
C GLU A 215 12.29 8.71 22.47
N THR A 216 13.41 8.02 22.62
CA THR A 216 14.13 7.85 23.85
C THR A 216 15.55 8.43 23.75
N LEU A 217 16.32 8.37 24.85
CA LEU A 217 17.65 8.94 24.94
C LEU A 217 18.53 8.56 23.73
N GLY A 218 19.17 9.57 23.15
CA GLY A 218 20.03 9.39 21.97
C GLY A 218 19.29 9.41 20.63
N GLY A 219 18.02 9.84 20.57
CA GLY A 219 17.22 9.91 19.35
C GLY A 219 16.77 8.54 18.83
N VAL A 220 16.71 7.55 19.71
CA VAL A 220 16.32 6.17 19.38
C VAL A 220 14.79 6.05 19.35
N PHE A 221 14.28 5.34 18.35
CA PHE A 221 12.87 4.95 18.31
C PHE A 221 12.62 3.70 19.17
N THR A 222 11.90 3.87 20.26
CA THR A 222 11.52 2.76 21.15
C THR A 222 10.10 2.34 20.85
N THR A 223 9.94 1.16 20.27
CA THR A 223 8.64 0.60 19.89
C THR A 223 7.86 0.19 21.14
N MET A 224 6.62 0.65 21.24
CA MET A 224 5.67 0.24 22.27
C MET A 224 4.64 -0.76 21.73
N ILE A 225 4.06 -0.50 20.56
CA ILE A 225 3.17 -1.43 19.86
C ILE A 225 3.79 -1.76 18.51
N LYS A 226 4.05 -3.04 18.26
CA LYS A 226 4.63 -3.52 17.00
C LYS A 226 3.58 -3.51 15.89
N ARG A 227 4.02 -3.33 14.64
CA ARG A 227 3.17 -3.55 13.47
C ARG A 227 2.56 -4.95 13.50
N ASN A 228 1.41 -5.10 12.88
CA ASN A 228 0.64 -6.35 12.85
C ASN A 228 0.19 -6.84 14.24
N THR A 229 0.09 -5.93 15.22
CA THR A 229 -0.58 -6.23 16.48
C THR A 229 -2.09 -6.10 16.29
N THR A 230 -2.83 -7.13 16.68
CA THR A 230 -4.32 -7.13 16.62
C THR A 230 -4.90 -5.96 17.41
N ILE A 231 -5.87 -5.26 16.84
CA ILE A 231 -6.58 -4.14 17.46
C ILE A 231 -8.05 -4.53 17.77
N PRO A 232 -8.66 -3.96 18.84
CA PRO A 232 -8.11 -2.94 19.74
C PRO A 232 -7.01 -3.47 20.66
N THR A 233 -6.09 -2.60 21.05
CA THR A 233 -4.98 -2.97 21.95
C THR A 233 -4.55 -1.80 22.81
N SER A 234 -4.00 -2.10 23.99
CA SER A 234 -3.40 -1.12 24.90
C SER A 234 -2.03 -1.58 25.36
N LYS A 235 -1.08 -0.67 25.40
CA LYS A 235 0.27 -0.95 25.87
C LYS A 235 0.78 0.19 26.75
N THR A 236 1.20 -0.14 27.94
CA THR A 236 1.78 0.78 28.91
C THR A 236 3.25 0.44 29.16
N GLN A 237 4.09 1.46 29.21
CA GLN A 237 5.49 1.34 29.59
C GLN A 237 5.91 2.52 30.47
N VAL A 238 6.78 2.24 31.44
CA VAL A 238 7.32 3.25 32.34
C VAL A 238 8.70 3.68 31.88
N PHE A 239 8.89 4.98 31.75
CA PHE A 239 10.14 5.65 31.43
C PHE A 239 10.60 6.49 32.63
N SER A 240 11.77 7.10 32.53
CA SER A 240 12.32 7.94 33.57
C SER A 240 13.07 9.15 33.02
N THR A 241 13.57 9.99 33.90
CA THR A 241 14.36 11.17 33.56
C THR A 241 15.79 10.82 33.20
N ALA A 242 16.41 11.62 32.31
CA ALA A 242 17.78 11.44 31.83
C ALA A 242 18.83 12.20 32.65
N VAL A 243 18.40 13.24 33.38
CA VAL A 243 19.27 14.10 34.21
C VAL A 243 18.67 14.31 35.58
N ASP A 244 19.52 14.69 36.55
CA ASP A 244 19.08 14.98 37.94
C ASP A 244 18.21 16.24 37.93
N ASN A 245 17.16 16.21 38.75
CA ASN A 245 16.20 17.31 38.97
C ASN A 245 15.57 17.82 37.66
N GLN A 246 15.36 16.95 36.70
CA GLN A 246 14.72 17.28 35.43
C GLN A 246 13.26 17.71 35.65
N PRO A 247 12.87 18.96 35.26
CA PRO A 247 11.55 19.50 35.58
C PRO A 247 10.45 19.07 34.64
N SER A 248 10.83 18.66 33.42
CA SER A 248 9.87 18.21 32.39
C SER A 248 10.49 17.16 31.47
N VAL A 249 9.62 16.42 30.76
CA VAL A 249 10.00 15.50 29.69
C VAL A 249 9.17 15.81 28.45
N ASP A 250 9.81 15.77 27.31
CA ASP A 250 9.13 15.82 25.99
C ASP A 250 8.88 14.39 25.51
N ILE A 251 7.62 14.07 25.28
CA ILE A 251 7.18 12.77 24.77
C ILE A 251 6.91 12.94 23.27
N HIS A 252 7.84 12.48 22.45
CA HIS A 252 7.75 12.53 21.01
C HIS A 252 7.19 11.20 20.48
N VAL A 253 5.94 11.23 20.02
CA VAL A 253 5.20 10.06 19.51
C VAL A 253 5.47 9.87 18.02
N LEU A 254 5.85 8.65 17.66
CA LEU A 254 6.33 8.30 16.33
C LEU A 254 5.65 7.04 15.80
N GLN A 255 5.57 6.97 14.48
CA GLN A 255 5.09 5.80 13.74
C GLN A 255 6.10 5.41 12.66
N GLY A 256 6.45 4.14 12.58
CA GLY A 256 7.35 3.60 11.54
C GLY A 256 8.20 2.43 12.02
N GLU A 257 9.14 2.03 11.16
CA GLU A 257 9.97 0.83 11.36
C GLU A 257 11.48 1.14 11.42
N ARG A 258 11.87 2.42 11.44
CA ARG A 258 13.28 2.82 11.45
C ARG A 258 13.82 2.89 12.87
N PRO A 259 15.11 2.52 13.10
CA PRO A 259 15.69 2.52 14.45
C PRO A 259 15.81 3.91 15.07
N MET A 260 15.99 4.96 14.23
CA MET A 260 16.16 6.34 14.72
C MET A 260 14.85 7.11 14.62
N ALA A 261 14.58 7.93 15.65
CA ALA A 261 13.37 8.74 15.73
C ALA A 261 13.19 9.68 14.53
N ALA A 262 14.28 10.31 14.09
CA ALA A 262 14.27 11.27 12.98
C ALA A 262 13.83 10.67 11.63
N ASP A 263 13.96 9.35 11.47
CA ASP A 263 13.62 8.62 10.24
C ASP A 263 12.18 8.08 10.23
N ASN A 264 11.42 8.35 11.29
CA ASN A 264 10.03 7.91 11.44
C ASN A 264 9.06 9.11 11.39
N LYS A 265 7.79 8.81 11.14
CA LYS A 265 6.74 9.83 11.06
C LYS A 265 6.35 10.30 12.46
N THR A 266 6.44 11.61 12.71
CA THR A 266 5.93 12.23 13.92
C THR A 266 4.39 12.23 13.90
N LEU A 267 3.78 11.70 14.95
CA LEU A 267 2.33 11.77 15.20
C LEU A 267 1.99 12.93 16.13
N GLY A 268 2.83 13.20 17.12
CA GLY A 268 2.63 14.28 18.08
C GLY A 268 3.81 14.48 19.04
N ARG A 269 3.77 15.61 19.76
CA ARG A 269 4.67 15.90 20.87
C ARG A 269 3.88 16.41 22.05
N PHE A 270 4.22 15.91 23.22
CA PHE A 270 3.57 16.26 24.48
C PHE A 270 4.63 16.55 25.53
N GLU A 271 4.51 17.65 26.24
CA GLU A 271 5.37 17.97 27.36
C GLU A 271 4.69 17.62 28.68
N LEU A 272 5.33 16.79 29.49
CA LEU A 272 4.97 16.58 30.87
C LEU A 272 5.86 17.45 31.74
N SER A 273 5.26 18.46 32.38
CA SER A 273 5.94 19.41 33.27
C SER A 273 5.69 19.12 34.77
N ASP A 274 6.29 19.93 35.61
CA ASP A 274 6.10 19.87 37.07
C ASP A 274 6.54 18.52 37.71
N ILE A 275 7.57 17.90 37.11
CA ILE A 275 8.17 16.70 37.70
C ILE A 275 8.92 17.10 38.99
N PRO A 276 8.61 16.51 40.15
CA PRO A 276 9.31 16.81 41.41
C PRO A 276 10.80 16.55 41.30
N PRO A 277 11.65 17.42 41.90
CA PRO A 277 13.09 17.22 41.91
C PRO A 277 13.49 15.85 42.49
N ALA A 278 14.24 15.09 41.68
CA ALA A 278 14.73 13.77 42.05
C ALA A 278 15.98 13.42 41.23
N PRO A 279 16.83 12.50 41.66
CA PRO A 279 17.91 11.97 40.86
C PRO A 279 17.41 11.36 39.55
N ARG A 280 18.21 11.42 38.51
CA ARG A 280 17.90 10.77 37.22
C ARG A 280 17.53 9.29 37.42
N GLY A 281 16.54 8.82 36.67
CA GLY A 281 16.10 7.45 36.73
C GLY A 281 15.15 7.11 37.91
N VAL A 282 14.90 8.05 38.82
CA VAL A 282 13.97 7.85 39.96
C VAL A 282 12.52 8.19 39.60
N PRO A 283 12.19 9.30 38.91
CA PRO A 283 10.82 9.57 38.50
C PRO A 283 10.28 8.47 37.59
N GLN A 284 9.03 8.08 37.81
CA GLN A 284 8.33 7.10 36.96
C GLN A 284 7.32 7.81 36.07
N ILE A 285 7.57 7.79 34.76
CA ILE A 285 6.73 8.41 33.73
C ILE A 285 6.05 7.32 32.96
N GLN A 286 4.76 7.16 33.23
CA GLN A 286 3.95 6.15 32.59
C GLN A 286 3.41 6.68 31.26
N VAL A 287 3.70 5.98 30.18
CA VAL A 287 3.16 6.27 28.83
C VAL A 287 2.29 5.10 28.42
N THR A 288 1.05 5.40 28.04
CA THR A 288 0.10 4.40 27.56
C THR A 288 -0.32 4.75 26.14
N PHE A 289 -0.27 3.77 25.25
CA PHE A 289 -0.87 3.82 23.92
C PHE A 289 -2.13 2.96 23.93
N ASP A 290 -3.26 3.56 23.59
CA ASP A 290 -4.52 2.87 23.36
C ASP A 290 -4.88 2.99 21.89
N ILE A 291 -5.16 1.85 21.23
CA ILE A 291 -5.64 1.80 19.85
C ILE A 291 -7.04 1.20 19.86
N ASP A 292 -8.00 1.93 19.35
CA ASP A 292 -9.37 1.46 19.21
C ASP A 292 -9.56 0.48 18.04
N ALA A 293 -10.76 -0.07 17.88
CA ALA A 293 -11.08 -1.00 16.80
C ALA A 293 -11.05 -0.35 15.41
N ASN A 294 -11.00 0.99 15.31
CA ASN A 294 -10.92 1.74 14.07
C ASN A 294 -9.46 2.15 13.74
N GLY A 295 -8.50 1.77 14.60
CA GLY A 295 -7.10 2.14 14.43
C GLY A 295 -6.74 3.55 14.90
N ASN A 296 -7.61 4.24 15.65
CA ASN A 296 -7.28 5.53 16.25
C ASN A 296 -6.39 5.33 17.49
N VAL A 297 -5.36 6.16 17.59
CA VAL A 297 -4.37 6.14 18.68
C VAL A 297 -4.64 7.30 19.63
#